data_15180e884a6b67f44d9e255ed11cab3e
#
_entry.id   15180e884a6b67f44d9e255ed11cab3e
#
_cell.length_a   1.000
_cell.length_b   1.000
_cell.length_c   1.000
_cell.angle_alpha   90.00
_cell.angle_beta   90.00
_cell.angle_gamma   90.00
#
_symmetry.space_group_name_H-M   'P 1'
#
loop_
_entity.id
_entity.type
_entity.pdbx_description
1 polymer ?
#
loop_
_entity_poly.entity_id
_entity_poly.type
_entity_poly.pdbx_seq_one_letter_code
_entity_poly.pdbx_strand_id
1 'polypeptide(L)' 'MNSNELARLQAYLRKTFGAKTLEVRARPKKEDSAEVFIGDEFIAVLFREEEEGEVSYQFQMAILDLDLEGV' A
#
# COMPACT_ATOMS: atom_id res chain seq x y z
N MET A 1 -6.39 -6.17 -8.09
CA MET A 1 -4.96 -6.39 -8.40
C MET A 1 -4.63 -7.88 -8.31
N ASN A 2 -3.85 -8.37 -9.24
CA ASN A 2 -3.47 -9.78 -9.21
C ASN A 2 -2.30 -10.02 -8.24
N SER A 3 -2.01 -11.29 -7.98
CA SER A 3 -0.96 -11.65 -7.02
C SER A 3 0.43 -11.15 -7.44
N ASN A 4 0.69 -11.08 -8.74
CA ASN A 4 1.96 -10.58 -9.25
C ASN A 4 2.11 -9.08 -8.97
N GLU A 5 1.06 -8.30 -9.19
CA GLU A 5 1.07 -6.88 -8.87
C GLU A 5 1.31 -6.64 -7.38
N LEU A 6 0.59 -7.39 -6.53
CA LEU A 6 0.74 -7.26 -5.08
C LEU A 6 2.16 -7.57 -4.63
N ALA A 7 2.75 -8.63 -5.17
CA ALA A 7 4.13 -9.02 -4.82
C ALA A 7 5.14 -7.96 -5.26
N ARG A 8 4.97 -7.40 -6.45
CA ARG A 8 5.87 -6.37 -6.97
C ARG A 8 5.76 -5.07 -6.19
N LEU A 9 4.55 -4.67 -5.84
CA LEU A 9 4.32 -3.49 -5.02
C LEU A 9 4.93 -3.66 -3.63
N GLN A 10 4.78 -4.85 -3.05
CA GLN A 10 5.36 -5.14 -1.74
C GLN A 10 6.89 -5.04 -1.78
N ALA A 11 7.51 -5.64 -2.78
CA ALA A 11 8.96 -5.59 -2.93
C ALA A 11 9.46 -4.16 -3.11
N TYR A 12 8.78 -3.39 -3.95
CA TYR A 12 9.14 -2.00 -4.20
C TYR A 12 9.02 -1.15 -2.94
N LEU A 13 7.90 -1.28 -2.22
CA LEU A 13 7.67 -0.48 -1.02
C LEU A 13 8.62 -0.85 0.12
N ARG A 14 8.92 -2.14 0.27
CA ARG A 14 9.91 -2.58 1.26
C ARG A 14 11.27 -1.95 1.00
N LYS A 15 11.68 -1.91 -0.26
CA LYS A 15 12.94 -1.30 -0.65
C LYS A 15 12.91 0.21 -0.46
N THR A 16 11.85 0.85 -0.93
CA THR A 16 11.74 2.31 -0.92
C THR A 16 11.70 2.87 0.50
N PHE A 17 10.97 2.22 1.40
CA PHE A 17 10.83 2.68 2.78
C PHE A 17 11.78 2.01 3.76
N GLY A 18 12.57 1.03 3.31
CA GLY A 18 13.41 0.27 4.22
C GLY A 18 12.62 -0.53 5.24
N ALA A 19 11.41 -0.93 4.89
CA ALA A 19 10.48 -1.57 5.82
C ALA A 19 10.35 -3.06 5.50
N LYS A 20 11.14 -3.90 6.17
CA LYS A 20 11.18 -5.34 5.91
C LYS A 20 9.90 -6.08 6.24
N THR A 21 9.09 -5.54 7.14
CA THR A 21 7.85 -6.17 7.58
C THR A 21 6.61 -5.63 6.86
N LEU A 22 6.81 -4.74 5.90
CA LEU A 22 5.71 -4.18 5.14
C LEU A 22 5.06 -5.26 4.28
N GLU A 23 3.74 -5.33 4.32
CA GLU A 23 2.96 -6.25 3.50
C GLU A 23 1.91 -5.51 2.70
N VAL A 24 1.71 -5.95 1.46
CA VAL A 24 0.62 -5.45 0.62
C VAL A 24 -0.40 -6.57 0.50
N ARG A 25 -1.61 -6.33 0.99
CA ARG A 25 -2.68 -7.34 1.04
C ARG A 25 -3.84 -6.95 0.14
N ALA A 26 -4.39 -7.93 -0.56
CA ALA A 26 -5.58 -7.73 -1.37
C ALA A 26 -6.77 -7.33 -0.49
N ARG A 27 -7.62 -6.47 -1.04
CA ARG A 27 -8.88 -6.11 -0.37
C ARG A 27 -9.99 -6.98 -0.93
N PRO A 28 -10.76 -7.68 -0.09
CA PRO A 28 -11.90 -8.45 -0.57
C PRO A 28 -12.88 -7.55 -1.31
N LYS A 29 -13.32 -7.97 -2.48
CA LYS A 29 -14.31 -7.26 -3.31
C LYS A 29 -13.85 -5.90 -3.83
N LYS A 30 -12.55 -5.58 -3.74
CA LYS A 30 -11.98 -4.32 -4.24
C LYS A 30 -10.82 -4.66 -5.16
N GLU A 31 -11.08 -4.73 -6.46
CA GLU A 31 -10.09 -5.18 -7.44
C GLU A 31 -8.96 -4.18 -7.70
N ASP A 32 -9.25 -2.89 -7.57
CA ASP A 32 -8.29 -1.84 -7.89
C ASP A 32 -7.65 -1.19 -6.68
N SER A 33 -7.70 -1.87 -5.53
CA SER A 33 -7.05 -1.34 -4.34
C SER A 33 -6.48 -2.46 -3.49
N ALA A 34 -5.53 -2.10 -2.64
CA ALA A 34 -4.89 -3.02 -1.72
C ALA A 34 -4.59 -2.29 -0.42
N GLU A 35 -4.41 -3.04 0.65
CA GLU A 35 -4.07 -2.47 1.94
C GLU A 35 -2.60 -2.70 2.25
N VAL A 36 -1.99 -1.72 2.91
CA VAL A 36 -0.58 -1.80 3.29
C VAL A 36 -0.49 -1.89 4.81
N PHE A 37 0.28 -2.87 5.28
CA PHE A 37 0.50 -3.12 6.70
C PHE A 37 1.99 -3.11 7.00
N ILE A 38 2.36 -2.68 8.19
CA ILE A 38 3.71 -2.85 8.73
C ILE A 38 3.56 -3.45 10.11
N GLY A 39 4.15 -4.65 10.31
CA GLY A 39 4.05 -5.34 11.59
C GLY A 39 2.60 -5.56 12.03
N ASP A 40 1.74 -5.94 11.09
CA ASP A 40 0.30 -6.15 11.30
C ASP A 40 -0.49 -4.87 11.60
N GLU A 41 0.13 -3.71 11.54
CA GLU A 41 -0.57 -2.45 11.70
C GLU A 41 -0.95 -1.91 10.32
N PHE A 42 -2.23 -1.60 10.12
CA PHE A 42 -2.72 -1.00 8.89
C PHE A 42 -2.20 0.43 8.79
N ILE A 43 -1.55 0.76 7.67
CA ILE A 43 -0.96 2.10 7.50
C ILE A 43 -1.48 2.86 6.29
N ALA A 44 -1.87 2.17 5.22
CA ALA A 44 -2.21 2.88 4.00
C ALA A 44 -3.05 2.03 3.06
N VAL A 45 -3.60 2.70 2.05
CA VAL A 45 -4.30 2.04 0.95
C VAL A 45 -3.60 2.40 -0.35
N LEU A 46 -3.43 1.41 -1.21
CA LEU A 46 -2.93 1.60 -2.56
C LEU A 46 -4.11 1.57 -3.53
N PHE A 47 -4.15 2.51 -4.43
CA PHE A 47 -5.16 2.56 -5.49
C PHE A 47 -4.48 2.44 -6.84
N ARG A 48 -4.94 1.49 -7.65
CA ARG A 48 -4.45 1.34 -9.01
C ARG A 48 -5.25 2.26 -9.92
N GLU A 49 -4.54 3.04 -10.71
CA GLU A 49 -5.14 3.92 -11.71
C GLU A 49 -4.58 3.56 -13.08
N GLU A 50 -5.44 3.58 -14.08
CA GLU A 50 -5.03 3.33 -15.44
C GLU A 50 -5.60 4.41 -16.34
N GLU A 51 -4.73 5.15 -17.01
CA GLU A 51 -5.10 6.20 -17.95
C GLU A 51 -4.30 6.04 -19.23
N GLU A 52 -5.01 5.95 -20.36
CA GLU A 52 -4.40 5.86 -21.68
C GLU A 52 -3.32 4.77 -21.78
N GLY A 53 -3.58 3.63 -21.14
CA GLY A 53 -2.68 2.50 -21.18
C GLY A 53 -1.54 2.55 -20.17
N GLU A 54 -1.44 3.64 -19.42
CA GLU A 54 -0.43 3.76 -18.37
C GLU A 54 -1.03 3.43 -17.01
N VAL A 55 -0.34 2.59 -16.26
CA VAL A 55 -0.78 2.17 -14.92
C VAL A 55 0.08 2.87 -13.88
N SER A 56 -0.58 3.44 -12.88
CA SER A 56 0.10 4.01 -11.72
C SER A 56 -0.59 3.53 -10.45
N TYR A 57 0.10 3.67 -9.34
CA TYR A 57 -0.44 3.27 -8.05
C TYR A 57 -0.29 4.44 -7.09
N GLN A 58 -1.39 4.82 -6.45
CA GLN A 58 -1.41 5.91 -5.48
C GLN A 58 -1.36 5.33 -4.08
N PHE A 59 -0.40 5.77 -3.30
CA PHE A 59 -0.24 5.38 -1.90
C PHE A 59 -0.89 6.47 -1.04
N GLN A 60 -1.93 6.09 -0.31
CA GLN A 60 -2.68 7.06 0.49
C GLN A 60 -2.65 6.66 1.95
N MET A 61 -2.09 7.52 2.77
CA MET A 61 -1.96 7.30 4.21
C MET A 61 -2.56 8.50 4.94
N ALA A 62 -3.44 8.22 5.90
CA ALA A 62 -3.98 9.26 6.77
C ALA A 62 -3.11 9.33 8.04
N ILE A 63 -2.61 10.51 8.34
CA ILE A 63 -1.86 10.76 9.57
C ILE A 63 -2.74 11.63 10.45
N LEU A 64 -3.17 11.08 11.56
CA LEU A 64 -4.06 11.78 12.48
C LEU A 64 -3.26 12.57 13.49
N ASP A 65 -3.86 13.62 14.04
CA ASP A 65 -3.20 14.40 15.12
C ASP A 65 -2.79 13.49 16.27
N LEU A 66 -3.61 12.48 16.56
CA LEU A 66 -3.32 11.51 17.61
C LEU A 66 -2.00 10.76 17.34
N ASP A 67 -1.72 10.49 16.07
CA ASP A 67 -0.49 9.79 15.68
C ASP A 67 0.75 10.63 15.95
N LEU A 68 0.60 11.94 16.02
CA LEU A 68 1.70 12.86 16.23
C LEU A 68 2.00 13.13 17.69
N GLU A 69 1.16 12.61 18.59
CA GLU A 69 1.42 12.75 20.02
C GLU A 69 2.58 11.85 20.42
N GLY A 70 3.52 12.40 21.14
CA GLY A 70 4.68 11.63 21.64
C GLY A 70 5.82 11.43 20.64
N VAL A 71 5.74 12.10 19.49
CA VAL A 71 6.87 12.04 18.54
C VAL A 71 7.66 13.33 18.52
#